data_b86a6258a13420027fcf37ad24b633c7
#
_entry.id   b86a6258a13420027fcf37ad24b633c7
#
_cell.length_a   1.000
_cell.length_b   1.000
_cell.length_c   1.000
_cell.angle_alpha   90.00
_cell.angle_beta   90.00
_cell.angle_gamma   90.00
#
_symmetry.space_group_name_H-M   'P 1'
#
loop_
_entity.id
_entity.type
_entity.pdbx_description
1 polymer ?
#
loop_
_entity_poly.entity_id
_entity_poly.type
_entity_poly.pdbx_seq_one_letter_code
_entity_poly.pdbx_strand_id
1 'polypeptide(L)'
;MSRLALALPAKGVLTPNDAHDPLPYYYHPWVGWLYRHRLQMGLDMLPPGGRRVLEIGVGSGVLVPTLTQRYAEYTGTDLTLAKGLEALVAPGCQATFRSADLLRDGDLPADHFDAIVCFSVLEHIADADGAARGLARALAPGGVLVTGYPMVNRLMSRAFEAIGFQGIDDHHVTTPREIAAALARVLKPVTRAAFPPAAPVGAALYQCSSWTKGP
;
A
#
# COMPACT_ATOMS: atom_id res chain seq x y z
N MET A 1 14.30 -1.21 -18.45
CA MET A 1 13.33 -0.21 -17.94
C MET A 1 13.85 0.35 -16.64
N SER A 2 13.74 1.66 -16.40
CA SER A 2 14.21 2.30 -15.18
C SER A 2 13.38 1.90 -13.96
N ARG A 3 14.03 1.86 -12.79
CA ARG A 3 13.42 1.68 -11.47
C ARG A 3 12.31 2.73 -11.28
N LEU A 4 11.17 2.33 -10.75
CA LEU A 4 10.10 3.27 -10.40
C LEU A 4 10.47 3.98 -9.09
N ALA A 5 10.94 5.22 -9.18
CA ALA A 5 11.30 6.02 -8.02
C ALA A 5 10.07 6.74 -7.45
N LEU A 6 9.95 6.78 -6.13
CA LEU A 6 8.89 7.52 -5.45
C LEU A 6 8.96 9.01 -5.79
N ALA A 7 7.94 9.51 -6.46
CA ALA A 7 7.76 10.93 -6.80
C ALA A 7 6.89 11.61 -5.72
N LEU A 8 7.49 11.86 -4.54
CA LEU A 8 6.77 12.52 -3.44
C LEU A 8 6.50 13.98 -3.82
N PRO A 9 5.23 14.47 -3.80
CA PRO A 9 4.92 15.88 -3.98
C PRO A 9 5.61 16.80 -2.98
N ALA A 10 5.75 18.08 -3.31
CA ALA A 10 6.29 19.06 -2.37
C ALA A 10 5.41 19.19 -1.11
N LYS A 11 6.04 19.53 0.02
CA LYS A 11 5.31 19.76 1.28
C LYS A 11 4.23 20.84 1.09
N GLY A 12 3.01 20.55 1.53
CA GLY A 12 1.85 21.46 1.41
C GLY A 12 1.00 21.24 0.16
N VAL A 13 1.40 20.36 -0.77
CA VAL A 13 0.57 20.00 -1.94
C VAL A 13 -0.51 18.99 -1.57
N LEU A 14 -0.17 18.03 -0.72
CA LEU A 14 -1.09 16.98 -0.29
C LEU A 14 -1.96 17.44 0.88
N THR A 15 -3.18 16.90 0.94
CA THR A 15 -4.13 17.10 2.04
C THR A 15 -4.41 15.76 2.71
N PRO A 16 -4.36 15.67 4.06
CA PRO A 16 -4.74 14.45 4.76
C PRO A 16 -6.17 14.04 4.43
N ASN A 17 -6.43 12.73 4.30
CA ASN A 17 -7.80 12.23 4.10
C ASN A 17 -8.57 12.16 5.43
N ASP A 18 -7.88 11.93 6.54
CA ASP A 18 -8.45 11.89 7.88
C ASP A 18 -7.43 12.33 8.96
N ALA A 19 -7.83 12.22 10.24
CA ALA A 19 -7.00 12.62 11.38
C ALA A 19 -5.83 11.66 11.65
N HIS A 20 -5.85 10.44 11.10
CA HIS A 20 -4.84 9.40 11.30
C HIS A 20 -3.91 9.26 10.09
N ASP A 21 -4.11 10.07 9.04
CA ASP A 21 -3.27 10.05 7.85
C ASP A 21 -1.79 10.30 8.21
N PRO A 22 -0.88 9.41 7.81
CA PRO A 22 0.53 9.52 8.12
C PRO A 22 1.26 10.61 7.33
N LEU A 23 0.57 11.46 6.58
CA LEU A 23 1.14 12.50 5.71
C LEU A 23 2.22 13.35 6.37
N PRO A 24 2.07 13.86 7.63
CA PRO A 24 3.09 14.68 8.27
C PRO A 24 4.44 13.97 8.38
N TYR A 25 4.44 12.66 8.54
CA TYR A 25 5.65 11.87 8.74
C TYR A 25 6.49 11.71 7.47
N TYR A 26 5.90 11.77 6.28
CA TYR A 26 6.66 11.75 5.02
C TYR A 26 7.62 12.93 4.88
N TYR A 27 7.30 14.06 5.50
CA TYR A 27 8.08 15.30 5.47
C TYR A 27 8.83 15.58 6.77
N HIS A 28 8.75 14.67 7.74
CA HIS A 28 9.45 14.83 9.01
C HIS A 28 10.97 14.65 8.82
N PRO A 29 11.84 15.56 9.37
CA PRO A 29 13.27 15.54 9.11
C PRO A 29 13.96 14.24 9.53
N TRP A 30 13.54 13.63 10.65
CA TRP A 30 14.19 12.45 11.22
C TRP A 30 13.60 11.12 10.79
N VAL A 31 12.30 11.05 10.57
CA VAL A 31 11.61 9.78 10.23
C VAL A 31 11.10 9.72 8.79
N GLY A 32 11.09 10.85 8.06
CA GLY A 32 10.53 10.91 6.71
C GLY A 32 11.24 9.99 5.72
N TRP A 33 12.54 9.78 5.90
CA TRP A 33 13.28 8.82 5.07
C TRP A 33 12.74 7.38 5.23
N LEU A 34 12.36 6.97 6.45
CA LEU A 34 11.79 5.65 6.72
C LEU A 34 10.42 5.51 6.05
N TYR A 35 9.55 6.55 6.18
CA TYR A 35 8.25 6.57 5.54
C TYR A 35 8.33 6.50 4.01
N ARG A 36 9.30 7.17 3.40
CA ARG A 36 9.55 7.10 1.95
C ARG A 36 10.17 5.76 1.56
N HIS A 37 11.11 5.26 2.36
CA HIS A 37 11.80 3.99 2.09
C HIS A 37 10.83 2.79 2.06
N ARG A 38 9.87 2.72 3.01
CA ARG A 38 8.88 1.64 3.04
C ARG A 38 8.04 1.57 1.75
N LEU A 39 7.64 2.72 1.20
CA LEU A 39 6.92 2.76 -0.08
C LEU A 39 7.83 2.37 -1.24
N GLN A 40 9.08 2.87 -1.25
CA GLN A 40 10.04 2.51 -2.29
C GLN A 40 10.33 1.01 -2.34
N MET A 41 10.44 0.35 -1.18
CA MET A 41 10.58 -1.12 -1.11
C MET A 41 9.46 -1.85 -1.84
N GLY A 42 8.22 -1.41 -1.65
CA GLY A 42 7.08 -1.99 -2.35
C GLY A 42 7.05 -1.64 -3.84
N LEU A 43 7.35 -0.39 -4.21
CA LEU A 43 7.44 0.03 -5.62
C LEU A 43 8.50 -0.76 -6.40
N ASP A 44 9.60 -1.15 -5.75
CA ASP A 44 10.66 -1.97 -6.35
C ASP A 44 10.21 -3.41 -6.67
N MET A 45 9.08 -3.86 -6.11
CA MET A 45 8.49 -5.17 -6.38
C MET A 45 7.49 -5.15 -7.55
N LEU A 46 7.11 -3.97 -8.05
CA LEU A 46 6.20 -3.86 -9.17
C LEU A 46 6.90 -4.30 -10.47
N PRO A 47 6.20 -5.07 -11.33
CA PRO A 47 6.75 -5.51 -12.60
C PRO A 47 7.00 -4.31 -13.54
N PRO A 48 7.93 -4.45 -14.48
CA PRO A 48 8.28 -3.37 -15.42
C PRO A 48 7.17 -3.04 -16.43
N GLY A 49 6.17 -3.88 -16.58
CA GLY A 49 5.04 -3.73 -17.50
C GLY A 49 3.71 -3.67 -16.76
N GLY A 50 2.66 -3.39 -17.52
CA GLY A 50 1.28 -3.28 -17.06
C GLY A 50 0.63 -1.99 -17.54
N ARG A 51 -0.67 -2.01 -17.69
CA ARG A 51 -1.47 -0.87 -18.13
C ARG A 51 -2.33 -0.31 -17.02
N ARG A 52 -2.93 -1.20 -16.21
CA ARG A 52 -3.93 -0.87 -15.20
C ARG A 52 -3.41 -1.15 -13.80
N VAL A 53 -3.41 -0.15 -12.95
CA VAL A 53 -3.03 -0.28 -11.55
C VAL A 53 -4.19 0.12 -10.64
N LEU A 54 -4.34 -0.62 -9.54
CA LEU A 54 -5.23 -0.30 -8.43
C LEU A 54 -4.38 0.04 -7.20
N GLU A 55 -4.68 1.15 -6.56
CA GLU A 55 -4.19 1.49 -5.23
C GLU A 55 -5.33 1.35 -4.21
N ILE A 56 -5.15 0.48 -3.23
CA ILE A 56 -6.04 0.33 -2.09
C ILE A 56 -5.47 1.13 -0.91
N GLY A 57 -6.28 2.03 -0.36
CA GLY A 57 -5.85 2.96 0.68
C GLY A 57 -5.03 4.11 0.09
N VAL A 58 -5.64 4.90 -0.82
CA VAL A 58 -4.96 6.02 -1.47
C VAL A 58 -4.56 7.12 -0.49
N GLY A 59 -5.25 7.24 0.64
CA GLY A 59 -4.99 8.23 1.67
C GLY A 59 -4.89 9.64 1.10
N SER A 60 -3.83 10.35 1.48
CA SER A 60 -3.51 11.70 0.97
C SER A 60 -2.95 11.73 -0.47
N GLY A 61 -2.83 10.59 -1.15
CA GLY A 61 -2.38 10.53 -2.54
C GLY A 61 -0.87 10.50 -2.75
N VAL A 62 -0.10 10.07 -1.76
CA VAL A 62 1.39 10.03 -1.80
C VAL A 62 1.93 9.25 -3.00
N LEU A 63 1.26 8.18 -3.42
CA LEU A 63 1.71 7.34 -4.54
C LEU A 63 1.10 7.73 -5.89
N VAL A 64 0.05 8.56 -5.91
CA VAL A 64 -0.64 8.94 -7.15
C VAL A 64 0.32 9.45 -8.23
N PRO A 65 1.24 10.41 -7.98
CA PRO A 65 2.17 10.87 -9.01
C PRO A 65 3.10 9.78 -9.53
N THR A 66 3.52 8.89 -8.63
CA THR A 66 4.43 7.78 -8.98
C THR A 66 3.75 6.75 -9.87
N LEU A 67 2.56 6.29 -9.49
CA LEU A 67 1.85 5.25 -10.21
C LEU A 67 1.30 5.76 -11.55
N THR A 68 0.77 6.99 -11.58
CA THR A 68 0.21 7.57 -12.80
C THR A 68 1.26 7.96 -13.84
N GLN A 69 2.52 8.13 -13.47
CA GLN A 69 3.64 8.26 -14.44
C GLN A 69 3.96 6.94 -15.16
N ARG A 70 3.57 5.81 -14.59
CA ARG A 70 3.94 4.49 -15.12
C ARG A 70 2.78 3.77 -15.79
N TYR A 71 1.57 3.88 -15.23
CA TYR A 71 0.40 3.16 -15.70
C TYR A 71 -0.51 4.08 -16.51
N ALA A 72 -1.09 3.55 -17.58
CA ALA A 72 -2.01 4.31 -18.44
C ALA A 72 -3.39 4.50 -17.78
N GLU A 73 -3.79 3.56 -16.93
CA GLU A 73 -5.04 3.57 -16.21
C GLU A 73 -4.75 3.35 -14.71
N TYR A 74 -5.23 4.27 -13.88
CA TYR A 74 -5.07 4.24 -12.43
C TYR A 74 -6.44 4.26 -11.76
N THR A 75 -6.64 3.38 -10.80
CA THR A 75 -7.79 3.43 -9.89
C THR A 75 -7.27 3.56 -8.46
N GLY A 76 -7.66 4.61 -7.77
CA GLY A 76 -7.39 4.81 -6.36
C GLY A 76 -8.65 4.61 -5.53
N THR A 77 -8.59 3.77 -4.48
CA THR A 77 -9.72 3.54 -3.57
C THR A 77 -9.35 3.79 -2.13
N ASP A 78 -10.29 4.34 -1.38
CA ASP A 78 -10.18 4.54 0.07
C ASP A 78 -11.59 4.60 0.65
N LEU A 79 -11.74 4.44 1.97
CA LEU A 79 -13.02 4.69 2.64
C LEU A 79 -13.39 6.18 2.62
N THR A 80 -12.38 7.05 2.75
CA THR A 80 -12.49 8.50 2.71
C THR A 80 -11.46 9.08 1.75
N LEU A 81 -11.89 9.70 0.65
CA LEU A 81 -11.00 10.31 -0.33
C LEU A 81 -10.52 11.69 0.13
N ALA A 82 -9.22 11.94 0.03
CA ALA A 82 -8.65 13.27 0.20
C ALA A 82 -9.12 14.22 -0.92
N LYS A 83 -9.07 15.52 -0.67
CA LYS A 83 -9.37 16.53 -1.69
C LYS A 83 -8.16 16.74 -2.60
N GLY A 84 -8.41 16.97 -3.89
CA GLY A 84 -7.39 17.37 -4.85
C GLY A 84 -6.53 16.23 -5.42
N LEU A 85 -6.95 14.96 -5.25
CA LEU A 85 -6.24 13.80 -5.78
C LEU A 85 -6.07 13.86 -7.31
N GLU A 86 -7.05 14.41 -8.02
CA GLU A 86 -7.03 14.57 -9.48
C GLU A 86 -5.89 15.47 -9.96
N ALA A 87 -5.52 16.48 -9.16
CA ALA A 87 -4.41 17.38 -9.48
C ALA A 87 -3.03 16.71 -9.38
N LEU A 88 -2.94 15.53 -8.77
CA LEU A 88 -1.70 14.76 -8.61
C LEU A 88 -1.44 13.81 -9.78
N VAL A 89 -2.43 13.63 -10.66
CA VAL A 89 -2.37 12.67 -11.78
C VAL A 89 -1.39 13.16 -12.85
N ALA A 90 -0.49 12.29 -13.26
CA ALA A 90 0.46 12.60 -14.33
C ALA A 90 -0.27 12.76 -15.69
N PRO A 91 0.19 13.66 -16.57
CA PRO A 91 -0.37 13.81 -17.89
C PRO A 91 -0.39 12.48 -18.68
N GLY A 92 -1.54 12.19 -19.32
CA GLY A 92 -1.71 10.99 -20.14
C GLY A 92 -2.22 9.75 -19.40
N CYS A 93 -2.32 9.76 -18.06
CA CYS A 93 -2.96 8.70 -17.31
C CYS A 93 -4.46 8.97 -17.15
N GLN A 94 -5.28 7.94 -17.32
CA GLN A 94 -6.70 7.98 -16.99
C GLN A 94 -6.86 7.53 -15.53
N ALA A 95 -7.18 8.46 -14.64
CA ALA A 95 -7.33 8.16 -13.23
C ALA A 95 -8.80 8.20 -12.79
N THR A 96 -9.16 7.27 -11.91
CA THR A 96 -10.46 7.20 -11.25
C THR A 96 -10.24 7.07 -9.75
N PHE A 97 -10.92 7.90 -8.97
CA PHE A 97 -10.93 7.80 -7.50
C PHE A 97 -12.33 7.41 -7.03
N ARG A 98 -12.38 6.41 -6.15
CA ARG A 98 -13.64 5.84 -5.67
C ARG A 98 -13.60 5.64 -4.16
N SER A 99 -14.64 6.07 -3.46
CA SER A 99 -14.88 5.58 -2.11
C SER A 99 -15.39 4.15 -2.22
N ALA A 100 -14.60 3.18 -1.78
CA ALA A 100 -14.92 1.76 -1.89
C ALA A 100 -14.38 0.99 -0.69
N ASP A 101 -15.15 0.02 -0.23
CA ASP A 101 -14.77 -0.96 0.76
C ASP A 101 -14.29 -2.22 0.05
N LEU A 102 -13.04 -2.62 0.32
CA LEU A 102 -12.45 -3.83 -0.27
C LEU A 102 -13.25 -5.11 0.02
N LEU A 103 -14.01 -5.13 1.12
CA LEU A 103 -14.81 -6.29 1.53
C LEU A 103 -16.16 -6.39 0.82
N ARG A 104 -16.60 -5.34 0.14
CA ARG A 104 -17.90 -5.38 -0.58
C ARG A 104 -17.73 -6.03 -1.95
N ASP A 105 -18.44 -7.12 -2.15
CA ASP A 105 -18.50 -7.80 -3.44
C ASP A 105 -19.06 -6.86 -4.53
N GLY A 106 -18.37 -6.80 -5.66
CA GLY A 106 -18.79 -6.03 -6.84
C GLY A 106 -18.23 -4.61 -6.95
N ASP A 107 -17.62 -4.06 -5.92
CA ASP A 107 -17.03 -2.71 -5.97
C ASP A 107 -15.83 -2.61 -6.92
N LEU A 108 -15.09 -3.70 -7.10
CA LEU A 108 -13.96 -3.79 -8.01
C LEU A 108 -14.23 -4.78 -9.15
N PRO A 109 -13.86 -4.47 -10.40
CA PRO A 109 -13.98 -5.39 -11.52
C PRO A 109 -13.09 -6.62 -11.32
N ALA A 110 -13.56 -7.80 -11.74
CA ALA A 110 -12.78 -9.03 -11.71
C ALA A 110 -11.76 -9.08 -12.85
N ASP A 111 -10.62 -9.75 -12.63
CA ASP A 111 -9.57 -10.02 -13.63
C ASP A 111 -9.13 -8.78 -14.41
N HIS A 112 -9.04 -7.66 -13.72
CA HIS A 112 -8.90 -6.36 -14.38
C HIS A 112 -7.53 -5.71 -14.22
N PHE A 113 -6.95 -5.74 -13.03
CA PHE A 113 -5.74 -4.96 -12.74
C PHE A 113 -4.47 -5.78 -12.97
N ASP A 114 -3.53 -5.22 -13.73
CA ASP A 114 -2.22 -5.82 -13.96
C ASP A 114 -1.34 -5.72 -12.72
N ALA A 115 -1.56 -4.67 -11.92
CA ALA A 115 -0.92 -4.49 -10.62
C ALA A 115 -1.91 -3.95 -9.59
N ILE A 116 -1.76 -4.42 -8.34
CA ILE A 116 -2.46 -3.86 -7.18
C ILE A 116 -1.40 -3.48 -6.15
N VAL A 117 -1.50 -2.29 -5.56
CA VAL A 117 -0.71 -1.88 -4.40
C VAL A 117 -1.63 -1.65 -3.20
N CYS A 118 -1.20 -2.15 -2.03
CA CYS A 118 -1.96 -2.06 -0.79
C CYS A 118 -0.98 -1.90 0.38
N PHE A 119 -0.76 -0.65 0.82
CA PHE A 119 0.21 -0.32 1.85
C PHE A 119 -0.47 0.20 3.11
N SER A 120 -0.23 -0.46 4.22
CA SER A 120 -0.76 -0.09 5.54
C SER A 120 -2.29 0.01 5.57
N VAL A 121 -2.96 -1.01 5.03
CA VAL A 121 -4.42 -1.13 4.98
C VAL A 121 -4.89 -2.47 5.56
N LEU A 122 -4.27 -3.58 5.17
CA LEU A 122 -4.77 -4.92 5.49
C LEU A 122 -4.76 -5.23 6.99
N GLU A 123 -3.88 -4.59 7.75
CA GLU A 123 -3.84 -4.69 9.22
C GLU A 123 -5.07 -4.11 9.91
N HIS A 124 -5.84 -3.28 9.22
CA HIS A 124 -7.09 -2.68 9.73
C HIS A 124 -8.34 -3.47 9.34
N ILE A 125 -8.20 -4.55 8.57
CA ILE A 125 -9.31 -5.35 8.06
C ILE A 125 -9.43 -6.65 8.86
N ALA A 126 -10.53 -6.83 9.60
CA ALA A 126 -10.75 -8.02 10.43
C ALA A 126 -10.95 -9.31 9.60
N ASP A 127 -11.64 -9.24 8.45
CA ASP A 127 -11.78 -10.36 7.53
C ASP A 127 -10.64 -10.40 6.51
N ALA A 128 -9.47 -10.88 6.96
CA ALA A 128 -8.30 -11.04 6.10
C ALA A 128 -8.54 -11.98 4.92
N ASP A 129 -9.34 -13.03 5.09
CA ASP A 129 -9.68 -13.97 4.02
C ASP A 129 -10.61 -13.33 2.97
N GLY A 130 -11.59 -12.55 3.39
CA GLY A 130 -12.43 -11.76 2.50
C GLY A 130 -11.63 -10.74 1.69
N ALA A 131 -10.75 -9.99 2.34
CA ALA A 131 -9.85 -9.05 1.70
C ALA A 131 -8.94 -9.73 0.67
N ALA A 132 -8.32 -10.87 1.04
CA ALA A 132 -7.46 -11.64 0.14
C ALA A 132 -8.23 -12.15 -1.10
N ARG A 133 -9.46 -12.65 -0.94
CA ARG A 133 -10.32 -13.06 -2.06
C ARG A 133 -10.70 -11.87 -2.95
N GLY A 134 -11.04 -10.72 -2.37
CA GLY A 134 -11.36 -9.50 -3.11
C GLY A 134 -10.20 -9.03 -3.98
N LEU A 135 -8.99 -8.97 -3.41
CA LEU A 135 -7.75 -8.62 -4.13
C LEU A 135 -7.42 -9.63 -5.24
N ALA A 136 -7.49 -10.93 -4.94
CA ALA A 136 -7.24 -11.99 -5.93
C ALA A 136 -8.26 -11.97 -7.06
N ARG A 137 -9.54 -11.67 -6.78
CA ARG A 137 -10.57 -11.52 -7.80
C ARG A 137 -10.30 -10.34 -8.72
N ALA A 138 -9.90 -9.19 -8.17
CA ALA A 138 -9.66 -7.98 -8.94
C ALA A 138 -8.36 -8.04 -9.77
N LEU A 139 -7.37 -8.83 -9.33
CA LEU A 139 -6.09 -9.00 -10.01
C LEU A 139 -6.26 -9.82 -11.29
N ALA A 140 -5.73 -9.32 -12.41
CA ALA A 140 -5.73 -10.05 -13.68
C ALA A 140 -4.87 -11.33 -13.60
N PRO A 141 -5.14 -12.37 -14.42
CA PRO A 141 -4.25 -13.51 -14.55
C PRO A 141 -2.81 -13.06 -14.84
N GLY A 142 -1.83 -13.58 -14.12
CA GLY A 142 -0.44 -13.14 -14.20
C GLY A 142 -0.14 -11.78 -13.56
N GLY A 143 -1.14 -11.08 -13.05
CA GLY A 143 -0.98 -9.80 -12.35
C GLY A 143 -0.24 -9.93 -11.02
N VAL A 144 0.24 -8.79 -10.50
CA VAL A 144 1.04 -8.71 -9.27
C VAL A 144 0.34 -7.84 -8.24
N LEU A 145 0.12 -8.40 -7.05
CA LEU A 145 -0.25 -7.65 -5.84
C LEU A 145 1.02 -7.35 -5.04
N VAL A 146 1.20 -6.10 -4.65
CA VAL A 146 2.23 -5.69 -3.67
C VAL A 146 1.55 -5.20 -2.41
N THR A 147 1.89 -5.84 -1.29
CA THR A 147 1.40 -5.44 0.04
C THR A 147 2.53 -4.93 0.90
N GLY A 148 2.24 -3.99 1.78
CA GLY A 148 3.17 -3.52 2.79
C GLY A 148 2.44 -3.21 4.09
N TYR A 149 3.03 -3.58 5.22
CA TYR A 149 2.47 -3.33 6.54
C TYR A 149 3.56 -3.19 7.62
N PRO A 150 3.28 -2.41 8.66
CA PRO A 150 4.19 -2.30 9.80
C PRO A 150 4.26 -3.64 10.53
N MET A 151 5.48 -3.97 10.98
CA MET A 151 5.72 -5.12 11.82
C MET A 151 5.72 -4.66 13.29
N VAL A 152 4.52 -4.48 13.84
CA VAL A 152 4.36 -3.98 15.19
C VAL A 152 4.93 -4.99 16.19
N ASN A 153 5.93 -4.57 16.96
CA ASN A 153 6.47 -5.32 18.07
C ASN A 153 6.68 -4.40 19.28
N ARG A 154 6.71 -4.98 20.47
CA ARG A 154 6.82 -4.20 21.74
C ARG A 154 8.02 -3.25 21.80
N LEU A 155 9.11 -3.60 21.13
CA LEU A 155 10.30 -2.75 21.06
C LEU A 155 10.05 -1.52 20.18
N MET A 156 9.38 -1.73 19.05
CA MET A 156 9.01 -0.67 18.13
C MET A 156 8.00 0.28 18.76
N SER A 157 6.93 -0.23 19.39
CA SER A 157 5.93 0.59 20.08
C SER A 157 6.60 1.51 21.10
N ARG A 158 7.49 0.98 21.95
CA ARG A 158 8.24 1.78 22.92
C ARG A 158 9.17 2.80 22.28
N ALA A 159 9.85 2.46 21.18
CA ALA A 159 10.73 3.39 20.47
C ALA A 159 9.94 4.54 19.83
N PHE A 160 8.77 4.24 19.29
CA PHE A 160 7.88 5.25 18.71
C PHE A 160 7.23 6.14 19.77
N GLU A 161 6.80 5.59 20.90
CA GLU A 161 6.32 6.34 22.06
C GLU A 161 7.38 7.34 22.57
N ALA A 162 8.65 6.91 22.64
CA ALA A 162 9.76 7.76 23.07
C ALA A 162 10.01 8.97 22.17
N ILE A 163 9.60 8.94 20.90
CA ILE A 163 9.70 10.05 19.95
C ILE A 163 8.36 10.77 19.73
N GLY A 164 7.37 10.51 20.60
CA GLY A 164 6.08 11.22 20.59
C GLY A 164 5.00 10.57 19.72
N PHE A 165 5.22 9.35 19.24
CA PHE A 165 4.21 8.56 18.53
C PHE A 165 3.33 7.79 19.52
N GLN A 166 2.05 8.12 19.60
CA GLN A 166 1.07 7.38 20.41
C GLN A 166 0.07 6.65 19.50
N GLY A 167 -0.37 5.46 19.93
CA GLY A 167 -1.53 4.78 19.34
C GLY A 167 -1.27 3.93 18.09
N ILE A 168 -0.03 3.50 17.82
CA ILE A 168 0.25 2.61 16.66
C ILE A 168 -0.45 1.25 16.81
N ASP A 169 -0.67 0.79 18.05
CA ASP A 169 -1.22 -0.54 18.32
C ASP A 169 -2.76 -0.58 18.39
N ASP A 170 -3.43 0.56 18.57
CA ASP A 170 -4.85 0.59 18.93
C ASP A 170 -5.82 0.26 17.78
N HIS A 171 -5.34 0.21 16.52
CA HIS A 171 -6.19 0.01 15.35
C HIS A 171 -5.84 -1.21 14.49
N HIS A 172 -4.79 -1.97 14.86
CA HIS A 172 -4.43 -3.18 14.12
C HIS A 172 -5.23 -4.38 14.63
N VAL A 173 -6.17 -4.86 13.81
CA VAL A 173 -7.05 -5.98 14.14
C VAL A 173 -6.58 -7.30 13.54
N THR A 174 -5.66 -7.24 12.55
CA THR A 174 -5.14 -8.41 11.84
C THR A 174 -3.62 -8.40 11.83
N THR A 175 -3.01 -9.52 12.18
CA THR A 175 -1.56 -9.65 12.23
C THR A 175 -0.93 -9.87 10.86
N PRO A 176 0.36 -9.51 10.65
CA PRO A 176 1.10 -9.81 9.43
C PRO A 176 1.09 -11.30 9.03
N ARG A 177 1.03 -12.21 10.00
CA ARG A 177 0.95 -13.66 9.76
C ARG A 177 -0.41 -14.08 9.21
N GLU A 178 -1.49 -13.54 9.75
CA GLU A 178 -2.84 -13.80 9.27
C GLU A 178 -3.03 -13.24 7.85
N ILE A 179 -2.56 -12.04 7.58
CA ILE A 179 -2.56 -11.44 6.23
C ILE A 179 -1.81 -12.34 5.25
N ALA A 180 -0.57 -12.74 5.57
CA ALA A 180 0.23 -13.59 4.70
C ALA A 180 -0.41 -14.98 4.50
N ALA A 181 -1.02 -15.57 5.53
CA ALA A 181 -1.72 -16.83 5.44
C ALA A 181 -2.98 -16.74 4.56
N ALA A 182 -3.75 -15.66 4.68
CA ALA A 182 -4.94 -15.42 3.87
C ALA A 182 -4.58 -15.26 2.38
N LEU A 183 -3.57 -14.43 2.08
CA LEU A 183 -3.08 -14.23 0.72
C LEU A 183 -2.52 -15.51 0.10
N ALA A 184 -1.79 -16.33 0.86
CA ALA A 184 -1.22 -17.59 0.38
C ALA A 184 -2.25 -18.65 0.01
N ARG A 185 -3.51 -18.53 0.46
CA ARG A 185 -4.61 -19.42 0.07
C ARG A 185 -5.12 -19.16 -1.35
N VAL A 186 -4.92 -17.94 -1.86
CA VAL A 186 -5.53 -17.46 -3.13
C VAL A 186 -4.51 -16.95 -4.14
N LEU A 187 -3.30 -16.61 -3.71
CA LEU A 187 -2.20 -16.09 -4.53
C LEU A 187 -0.90 -16.84 -4.24
N LYS A 188 0.04 -16.76 -5.18
CA LYS A 188 1.38 -17.35 -5.01
C LYS A 188 2.37 -16.26 -4.53
N PRO A 189 3.13 -16.50 -3.45
CA PRO A 189 4.16 -15.56 -3.01
C PRO A 189 5.31 -15.51 -4.04
N VAL A 190 5.84 -14.31 -4.31
CA VAL A 190 6.95 -14.09 -5.26
C VAL A 190 8.18 -13.60 -4.52
N THR A 191 8.08 -12.45 -3.84
CA THR A 191 9.21 -11.81 -3.18
C THR A 191 8.76 -11.20 -1.85
N ARG A 192 9.70 -11.11 -0.92
CA ARG A 192 9.52 -10.46 0.37
C ARG A 192 10.76 -9.62 0.69
N ALA A 193 10.55 -8.41 1.20
CA ALA A 193 11.58 -7.56 1.77
C ALA A 193 11.12 -7.02 3.13
N ALA A 194 12.07 -6.81 4.02
CA ALA A 194 11.83 -6.24 5.34
C ALA A 194 12.83 -5.11 5.62
N PHE A 195 12.44 -4.18 6.45
CA PHE A 195 13.35 -3.14 6.95
C PHE A 195 13.45 -3.22 8.48
N PRO A 196 14.67 -3.20 9.06
CA PRO A 196 15.98 -3.28 8.38
C PRO A 196 16.17 -4.58 7.60
N PRO A 197 17.00 -4.56 6.53
CA PRO A 197 17.32 -5.77 5.79
C PRO A 197 17.92 -6.83 6.71
N ALA A 198 17.56 -8.10 6.49
CA ALA A 198 17.99 -9.24 7.31
C ALA A 198 17.55 -9.20 8.79
N ALA A 199 16.66 -8.29 9.18
CA ALA A 199 16.09 -8.33 10.52
C ALA A 199 15.35 -9.67 10.73
N PRO A 200 15.52 -10.33 11.90
CA PRO A 200 14.63 -11.41 12.28
C PRO A 200 13.16 -10.99 12.19
N VAL A 201 12.26 -11.93 11.88
CA VAL A 201 10.83 -11.62 11.66
C VAL A 201 10.19 -10.79 12.79
N GLY A 202 10.68 -10.91 14.02
CA GLY A 202 10.20 -10.15 15.19
C GLY A 202 10.89 -8.80 15.40
N ALA A 203 11.92 -8.43 14.61
CA ALA A 203 12.69 -7.20 14.75
C ALA A 203 12.55 -6.24 13.54
N ALA A 204 11.84 -6.65 12.49
CA ALA A 204 11.54 -5.77 11.37
C ALA A 204 10.59 -4.64 11.79
N LEU A 205 10.76 -3.46 11.21
CA LEU A 205 9.86 -2.31 11.40
C LEU A 205 8.74 -2.28 10.36
N TYR A 206 9.05 -2.72 9.14
CA TYR A 206 8.12 -2.77 8.02
C TYR A 206 8.44 -3.94 7.10
N GLN A 207 7.42 -4.54 6.50
CA GLN A 207 7.56 -5.61 5.54
C GLN A 207 6.76 -5.31 4.29
N CYS A 208 7.37 -5.55 3.11
CA CYS A 208 6.67 -5.63 1.84
C CYS A 208 6.71 -7.06 1.31
N SER A 209 5.67 -7.45 0.59
CA SER A 209 5.59 -8.74 -0.07
C SER A 209 4.89 -8.60 -1.42
N SER A 210 5.36 -9.32 -2.44
CA SER A 210 4.67 -9.42 -3.72
C SER A 210 4.09 -10.81 -3.92
N TRP A 211 2.94 -10.85 -4.56
CA TRP A 211 2.12 -12.01 -4.81
C TRP A 211 1.67 -12.01 -6.26
N THR A 212 1.46 -13.16 -6.85
CA THR A 212 0.94 -13.26 -8.22
C THR A 212 -0.28 -14.16 -8.29
N LYS A 213 -1.21 -13.80 -9.17
CA LYS A 213 -2.31 -14.67 -9.59
C LYS A 213 -1.78 -15.62 -10.64
N GLY A 214 -2.10 -16.90 -10.51
CA GLY A 214 -1.81 -17.88 -11.56
C GLY A 214 -2.40 -17.46 -12.91
N PRO A 215 -1.91 -18.03 -14.01
CA PRO A 215 -2.44 -17.82 -15.35
C PRO A 215 -3.89 -18.30 -15.47
#